data_93b30556888e750e0299058afcd672b8
#
_entry.id   93b30556888e750e0299058afcd672b8
#
_cell.length_a   1.000
_cell.length_b   1.000
_cell.length_c   1.000
_cell.angle_alpha   90.00
_cell.angle_beta   90.00
_cell.angle_gamma   90.00
#
_symmetry.space_group_name_H-M   'P 1'
#
loop_
_entity.id
_entity.type
_entity.pdbx_description
1 polymer ?
#
loop_
_entity_poly.entity_id
_entity_poly.type
_entity_poly.pdbx_seq_one_letter_code
_entity_poly.pdbx_strand_id
1 'polypeptide(L)'
;LVGSEMCIRDRYTNIYNMYGGLVMSDYIISCCSTADLTEEHFNKRDIHYICFHYELDGAAYMDDLGKTINLDDFYKAMSEGADTKTSQINVDEYETYFEEFLKEGKDILHLTLSSGISGTINSANIAAETLKEKYPDRKIYVIDSLAASSGYGLLMDKVADLKDEGMGIDELKDWVIENRLKVNHWFFTTDLTFFIKGGRVSKVSGFVGNLLNICPLLNVNFEGKLIPREKIRTKKKVIAATVDKMINNAENGLDYDGKCYIS
;
A
#
# COMPACT_ATOMS: atom_id res chain seq x y z
N LEU A 1 37.32 -6.19 8.33
CA LEU A 1 36.38 -6.36 7.21
C LEU A 1 35.39 -5.20 7.25
N VAL A 2 35.82 -4.11 6.62
CA VAL A 2 35.03 -2.90 6.37
C VAL A 2 34.74 -2.95 4.87
N GLY A 3 33.48 -2.88 4.46
CA GLY A 3 33.20 -2.68 3.04
C GLY A 3 31.88 -3.22 2.55
N SER A 4 30.77 -2.51 2.79
CA SER A 4 29.60 -2.58 1.92
C SER A 4 28.67 -1.35 1.94
N GLU A 5 28.90 -0.36 2.81
CA GLU A 5 28.08 0.88 2.82
C GLU A 5 28.61 2.03 1.95
N MET A 6 29.84 1.90 1.43
CA MET A 6 30.50 2.99 0.67
C MET A 6 30.16 3.03 -0.82
N CYS A 7 29.22 2.22 -1.32
CA CYS A 7 29.07 2.06 -2.77
C CYS A 7 27.93 2.81 -3.45
N ILE A 8 26.93 3.32 -2.73
CA ILE A 8 25.79 3.97 -3.39
C ILE A 8 26.00 5.49 -3.50
N ARG A 9 26.41 6.14 -2.43
CA ARG A 9 26.58 7.60 -2.41
C ARG A 9 27.70 8.09 -3.32
N ASP A 10 28.84 7.37 -3.37
CA ASP A 10 30.00 7.76 -4.21
C ASP A 10 29.79 7.46 -5.71
N ARG A 11 28.93 6.50 -6.06
CA ARG A 11 28.60 6.23 -7.46
C ARG A 11 27.76 7.35 -8.09
N TYR A 12 26.81 7.91 -7.34
CA TYR A 12 25.94 8.98 -7.86
C TYR A 12 26.67 10.32 -7.98
N THR A 13 27.54 10.66 -7.05
CA THR A 13 28.34 11.89 -7.13
C THR A 13 29.31 11.88 -8.32
N ASN A 14 29.85 10.72 -8.69
CA ASN A 14 30.74 10.58 -9.85
C ASN A 14 29.98 10.58 -11.19
N ILE A 15 28.75 10.03 -11.25
CA ILE A 15 27.91 10.05 -12.45
C ILE A 15 27.41 11.48 -12.74
N TYR A 16 27.07 12.25 -11.70
CA TYR A 16 26.65 13.64 -11.83
C TYR A 16 27.72 14.54 -12.48
N ASN A 17 28.99 14.22 -12.25
CA ASN A 17 30.13 14.95 -12.83
C ASN A 17 30.57 14.45 -14.22
N MET A 18 30.14 13.26 -14.65
CA MET A 18 30.53 12.69 -15.94
C MET A 18 29.54 12.96 -17.09
N TYR A 19 28.28 13.21 -16.79
CA TYR A 19 27.25 13.50 -17.79
C TYR A 19 26.59 14.83 -17.47
N GLY A 20 27.15 15.92 -18.01
CA GLY A 20 26.62 17.26 -17.86
C GLY A 20 25.12 17.31 -18.08
N GLY A 21 24.33 17.42 -17.01
CA GLY A 21 22.95 17.82 -17.04
C GLY A 21 21.98 16.81 -17.66
N LEU A 22 21.95 15.55 -17.19
CA LEU A 22 20.69 14.79 -17.31
C LEU A 22 19.64 15.52 -16.47
N VAL A 23 18.72 16.18 -17.15
CA VAL A 23 17.47 16.65 -16.53
C VAL A 23 16.77 15.40 -16.05
N MET A 24 16.85 15.07 -14.75
CA MET A 24 16.01 14.04 -14.16
C MET A 24 14.57 14.49 -14.40
N SER A 25 13.77 13.64 -15.05
CA SER A 25 12.37 13.97 -15.26
C SER A 25 11.73 14.23 -13.92
N ASP A 26 11.00 15.33 -13.82
CA ASP A 26 10.20 15.62 -12.64
C ASP A 26 9.07 14.57 -12.61
N TYR A 27 8.98 13.81 -11.52
CA TYR A 27 7.98 12.77 -11.37
C TYR A 27 7.33 12.80 -10.00
N ILE A 28 6.09 12.34 -9.95
CA ILE A 28 5.38 12.15 -8.70
C ILE A 28 5.35 10.67 -8.31
N ILE A 29 5.27 10.44 -7.01
CA ILE A 29 4.91 9.14 -6.43
C ILE A 29 3.49 9.21 -5.90
N SER A 30 2.74 8.14 -6.15
CA SER A 30 1.31 8.12 -5.89
C SER A 30 0.83 6.75 -5.44
N CYS A 31 -0.26 6.72 -4.70
CA CYS A 31 -0.90 5.49 -4.25
C CYS A 31 -2.42 5.65 -4.07
N CYS A 32 -3.09 4.64 -3.52
CA CYS A 32 -4.48 4.72 -3.13
C CYS A 32 -4.61 5.11 -1.64
N SER A 33 -5.74 5.69 -1.23
CA SER A 33 -6.05 6.01 0.18
C SER A 33 -5.86 4.83 1.12
N THR A 34 -6.06 3.61 0.62
CA THR A 34 -5.90 2.33 1.33
C THR A 34 -4.46 2.00 1.76
N ALA A 35 -3.50 2.92 1.58
CA ALA A 35 -2.17 2.85 2.19
C ALA A 35 -2.21 3.17 3.70
N ASP A 36 -3.36 3.65 4.20
CA ASP A 36 -3.64 3.94 5.61
C ASP A 36 -2.59 4.86 6.26
N LEU A 37 -2.06 5.80 5.47
CA LEU A 37 -1.23 6.89 5.95
C LEU A 37 -2.12 8.08 6.33
N THR A 38 -1.69 8.88 7.30
CA THR A 38 -2.39 10.11 7.65
C THR A 38 -2.18 11.18 6.57
N GLU A 39 -3.11 12.13 6.46
CA GLU A 39 -2.95 13.26 5.54
C GLU A 39 -1.66 14.05 5.80
N GLU A 40 -1.31 14.24 7.08
CA GLU A 40 -0.04 14.88 7.46
C GLU A 40 1.16 14.12 6.90
N HIS A 41 1.14 12.78 6.95
CA HIS A 41 2.22 11.94 6.42
C HIS A 41 2.28 12.04 4.90
N PHE A 42 1.15 11.95 4.19
CA PHE A 42 1.09 12.12 2.74
C PHE A 42 1.70 13.45 2.31
N ASN A 43 1.27 14.55 2.94
CA ASN A 43 1.76 15.89 2.64
C ASN A 43 3.25 16.06 2.96
N LYS A 44 3.70 15.57 4.11
CA LYS A 44 5.11 15.66 4.53
C LYS A 44 6.06 14.91 3.59
N ARG A 45 5.60 13.82 3.01
CA ARG A 45 6.41 12.94 2.14
C ARG A 45 6.20 13.19 0.66
N ASP A 46 5.41 14.20 0.29
CA ASP A 46 5.04 14.47 -1.11
C ASP A 46 4.53 13.22 -1.83
N ILE A 47 3.68 12.44 -1.13
CA ILE A 47 3.00 11.27 -1.67
C ILE A 47 1.59 11.67 -2.06
N HIS A 48 1.26 11.60 -3.33
CA HIS A 48 -0.10 11.84 -3.82
C HIS A 48 -0.97 10.59 -3.63
N TYR A 49 -2.27 10.77 -3.46
CA TYR A 49 -3.18 9.63 -3.34
C TYR A 49 -4.51 9.88 -4.04
N ILE A 50 -5.10 8.78 -4.51
CA ILE A 50 -6.46 8.74 -5.06
C ILE A 50 -7.36 7.93 -4.11
N CYS A 51 -8.57 8.45 -3.84
CA CYS A 51 -9.48 7.86 -2.88
C CYS A 51 -10.21 6.64 -3.43
N PHE A 52 -10.31 5.57 -2.65
CA PHE A 52 -11.28 4.50 -2.83
C PHE A 52 -12.69 4.99 -2.47
N HIS A 53 -13.69 4.13 -2.68
CA HIS A 53 -15.07 4.42 -2.32
C HIS A 53 -15.62 3.36 -1.36
N TYR A 54 -16.57 3.79 -0.54
CA TYR A 54 -17.37 2.90 0.28
C TYR A 54 -18.82 3.36 0.35
N GLU A 55 -19.70 2.42 0.64
CA GLU A 55 -21.09 2.68 0.97
C GLU A 55 -21.30 2.42 2.45
N LEU A 56 -22.09 3.26 3.09
CA LEU A 56 -22.60 3.11 4.44
C LEU A 56 -24.11 3.29 4.41
N ASP A 57 -24.86 2.22 4.68
CA ASP A 57 -26.34 2.18 4.61
C ASP A 57 -26.91 2.72 3.28
N GLY A 58 -26.24 2.38 2.16
CA GLY A 58 -26.63 2.76 0.82
C GLY A 58 -26.23 4.17 0.37
N ALA A 59 -25.61 4.97 1.25
CA ALA A 59 -25.00 6.24 0.87
C ALA A 59 -23.53 6.04 0.46
N ALA A 60 -23.14 6.61 -0.68
CA ALA A 60 -21.79 6.49 -1.22
C ALA A 60 -20.85 7.60 -0.69
N TYR A 61 -19.65 7.23 -0.34
CA TYR A 61 -18.60 8.11 0.18
C TYR A 61 -17.25 7.80 -0.46
N MET A 62 -16.38 8.80 -0.47
CA MET A 62 -14.95 8.60 -0.76
C MET A 62 -14.21 8.28 0.54
N ASP A 63 -13.21 7.42 0.44
CA ASP A 63 -12.24 7.17 1.50
C ASP A 63 -11.23 8.33 1.55
N ASP A 64 -11.70 9.45 2.10
CA ASP A 64 -10.99 10.73 2.18
C ASP A 64 -10.18 10.90 3.47
N LEU A 65 -9.73 9.79 4.05
CA LEU A 65 -8.96 9.72 5.29
C LEU A 65 -9.76 10.19 6.52
N GLY A 66 -11.06 9.98 6.51
CA GLY A 66 -11.94 10.31 7.64
C GLY A 66 -12.36 11.78 7.73
N LYS A 67 -12.22 12.56 6.66
CA LYS A 67 -12.65 13.98 6.63
C LYS A 67 -14.16 14.11 6.59
N THR A 68 -14.84 13.34 5.72
CA THR A 68 -16.30 13.37 5.58
C THR A 68 -16.99 12.59 6.68
N ILE A 69 -16.50 11.39 7.00
CA ILE A 69 -16.97 10.59 8.13
C ILE A 69 -15.75 10.23 8.97
N ASN A 70 -15.77 10.63 10.23
CA ASN A 70 -14.72 10.26 11.18
C ASN A 70 -14.65 8.72 11.31
N LEU A 71 -13.44 8.18 11.39
CA LEU A 71 -13.23 6.72 11.45
C LEU A 71 -13.91 6.07 12.66
N ASP A 72 -13.92 6.74 13.82
CA ASP A 72 -14.59 6.23 15.02
C ASP A 72 -16.11 6.13 14.81
N ASP A 73 -16.72 7.12 14.15
CA ASP A 73 -18.15 7.11 13.83
C ASP A 73 -18.46 6.03 12.78
N PHE A 74 -17.59 5.84 11.79
CA PHE A 74 -17.73 4.78 10.79
C PHE A 74 -17.67 3.39 11.45
N TYR A 75 -16.67 3.12 12.28
CA TYR A 75 -16.55 1.83 12.97
C TYR A 75 -17.66 1.60 13.99
N LYS A 76 -18.13 2.67 14.64
CA LYS A 76 -19.30 2.60 15.52
C LYS A 76 -20.55 2.17 14.75
N ALA A 77 -20.85 2.82 13.63
CA ALA A 77 -21.97 2.45 12.77
C ALA A 77 -21.88 0.97 12.32
N MET A 78 -20.69 0.51 11.90
CA MET A 78 -20.45 -0.90 11.58
C MET A 78 -20.76 -1.83 12.75
N SER A 79 -20.33 -1.47 13.96
CA SER A 79 -20.59 -2.27 15.18
C SER A 79 -22.08 -2.31 15.57
N GLU A 80 -22.83 -1.29 15.21
CA GLU A 80 -24.27 -1.18 15.40
C GLU A 80 -25.08 -1.86 14.27
N GLY A 81 -24.38 -2.43 13.26
CA GLY A 81 -24.98 -3.25 12.21
C GLY A 81 -25.22 -2.56 10.87
N ALA A 82 -24.64 -1.39 10.66
CA ALA A 82 -24.73 -0.70 9.38
C ALA A 82 -24.24 -1.57 8.20
N ASP A 83 -24.91 -1.49 7.07
CA ASP A 83 -24.48 -2.19 5.85
C ASP A 83 -23.33 -1.44 5.19
N THR A 84 -22.22 -2.12 5.00
CA THR A 84 -21.02 -1.53 4.39
C THR A 84 -20.57 -2.34 3.20
N LYS A 85 -20.17 -1.62 2.14
CA LYS A 85 -19.54 -2.18 0.93
C LYS A 85 -18.41 -1.27 0.50
N THR A 86 -17.46 -1.82 -0.24
CA THR A 86 -16.37 -1.06 -0.85
C THR A 86 -16.40 -1.23 -2.35
N SER A 87 -16.05 -0.19 -3.08
CA SER A 87 -15.82 -0.24 -4.53
C SER A 87 -14.43 0.29 -4.87
N GLN A 88 -13.86 -0.27 -5.94
CA GLN A 88 -12.57 0.17 -6.44
C GLN A 88 -12.72 1.48 -7.23
N ILE A 89 -11.59 2.14 -7.44
CA ILE A 89 -11.47 3.30 -8.33
C ILE A 89 -11.69 2.81 -9.77
N ASN A 90 -12.49 3.54 -10.54
CA ASN A 90 -12.77 3.21 -11.94
C ASN A 90 -11.74 3.83 -12.91
N VAL A 91 -11.88 3.53 -14.20
CA VAL A 91 -10.94 3.98 -15.25
C VAL A 91 -10.97 5.50 -15.41
N ASP A 92 -12.16 6.09 -15.49
CA ASP A 92 -12.33 7.52 -15.73
C ASP A 92 -11.76 8.37 -14.58
N GLU A 93 -11.88 7.87 -13.34
CA GLU A 93 -11.29 8.51 -12.17
C GLU A 93 -9.76 8.48 -12.22
N TYR A 94 -9.16 7.34 -12.62
CA TYR A 94 -7.73 7.25 -12.82
C TYR A 94 -7.23 8.12 -13.97
N GLU A 95 -7.96 8.17 -15.10
CA GLU A 95 -7.61 9.04 -16.22
C GLU A 95 -7.60 10.50 -15.77
N THR A 96 -8.64 10.94 -15.08
CA THR A 96 -8.74 12.32 -14.56
C THR A 96 -7.58 12.61 -13.62
N TYR A 97 -7.31 11.73 -12.67
CA TYR A 97 -6.27 11.89 -11.66
C TYR A 97 -4.86 11.92 -12.24
N PHE A 98 -4.54 10.99 -13.13
CA PHE A 98 -3.21 10.95 -13.76
C PHE A 98 -3.00 12.13 -14.71
N GLU A 99 -4.04 12.52 -15.43
CA GLU A 99 -3.95 13.60 -16.41
C GLU A 99 -3.60 14.95 -15.79
N GLU A 100 -3.97 15.21 -14.52
CA GLU A 100 -3.59 16.41 -13.80
C GLU A 100 -2.07 16.59 -13.79
N PHE A 101 -1.33 15.55 -13.43
CA PHE A 101 0.13 15.57 -13.36
C PHE A 101 0.79 15.59 -14.75
N LEU A 102 0.21 14.87 -15.71
CA LEU A 102 0.74 14.83 -17.08
C LEU A 102 0.63 16.18 -17.77
N LYS A 103 -0.43 16.96 -17.52
CA LYS A 103 -0.59 18.35 -17.99
C LYS A 103 0.48 19.28 -17.42
N GLU A 104 0.99 18.98 -16.23
CA GLU A 104 2.11 19.71 -15.61
C GLU A 104 3.46 19.22 -16.12
N GLY A 105 3.49 18.25 -17.03
CA GLY A 105 4.73 17.69 -17.58
C GLY A 105 5.45 16.71 -16.66
N LYS A 106 4.79 16.18 -15.63
CA LYS A 106 5.35 15.24 -14.67
C LYS A 106 5.14 13.79 -15.10
N ASP A 107 6.12 12.94 -14.84
CA ASP A 107 5.98 11.49 -14.97
C ASP A 107 5.33 10.91 -13.68
N ILE A 108 4.78 9.70 -13.75
CA ILE A 108 3.99 9.12 -12.65
C ILE A 108 4.50 7.73 -12.28
N LEU A 109 4.81 7.53 -11.01
CA LEU A 109 4.97 6.21 -10.39
C LEU A 109 3.83 5.97 -9.42
N HIS A 110 2.86 5.15 -9.81
CA HIS A 110 1.68 4.83 -9.01
C HIS A 110 1.72 3.37 -8.52
N LEU A 111 1.68 3.18 -7.21
CA LEU A 111 1.48 1.88 -6.61
C LEU A 111 -0.01 1.68 -6.31
N THR A 112 -0.55 0.51 -6.61
CA THR A 112 -1.95 0.17 -6.29
C THR A 112 -2.05 -0.72 -5.06
N LEU A 113 -3.22 -0.72 -4.40
CA LEU A 113 -3.58 -1.78 -3.47
C LEU A 113 -3.40 -3.15 -4.17
N SER A 114 -2.98 -4.16 -3.40
CA SER A 114 -2.74 -5.51 -3.92
C SER A 114 -3.83 -6.03 -4.86
N SER A 115 -3.42 -6.60 -6.00
CA SER A 115 -4.31 -7.30 -6.94
C SER A 115 -4.98 -8.54 -6.33
N GLY A 116 -4.41 -9.10 -5.27
CA GLY A 116 -5.01 -10.18 -4.49
C GLY A 116 -6.21 -9.76 -3.63
N ILE A 117 -6.46 -8.44 -3.51
CA ILE A 117 -7.50 -7.84 -2.67
C ILE A 117 -8.50 -7.03 -3.50
N SER A 118 -8.04 -6.34 -4.54
CA SER A 118 -8.85 -5.43 -5.38
C SER A 118 -8.45 -5.52 -6.85
N GLY A 119 -9.42 -5.33 -7.74
CA GLY A 119 -9.17 -5.21 -9.17
C GLY A 119 -8.71 -3.82 -9.63
N THR A 120 -8.46 -2.89 -8.72
CA THR A 120 -8.16 -1.47 -9.02
C THR A 120 -6.95 -1.30 -9.95
N ILE A 121 -5.98 -2.19 -9.89
CA ILE A 121 -4.82 -2.18 -10.79
C ILE A 121 -5.22 -2.29 -12.27
N ASN A 122 -6.29 -3.04 -12.57
CA ASN A 122 -6.75 -3.15 -13.97
C ASN A 122 -7.27 -1.81 -14.48
N SER A 123 -8.06 -1.09 -13.66
CA SER A 123 -8.54 0.25 -13.99
C SER A 123 -7.37 1.23 -14.18
N ALA A 124 -6.39 1.22 -13.27
CA ALA A 124 -5.22 2.07 -13.36
C ALA A 124 -4.37 1.79 -14.62
N ASN A 125 -4.19 0.51 -14.98
CA ASN A 125 -3.45 0.14 -16.18
C ASN A 125 -4.18 0.58 -17.46
N ILE A 126 -5.51 0.41 -17.55
CA ILE A 126 -6.29 0.87 -18.71
C ILE A 126 -6.16 2.39 -18.84
N ALA A 127 -6.33 3.13 -17.76
CA ALA A 127 -6.16 4.59 -17.77
C ALA A 127 -4.75 5.01 -18.20
N ALA A 128 -3.73 4.34 -17.68
CA ALA A 128 -2.34 4.61 -18.07
C ALA A 128 -2.08 4.35 -19.56
N GLU A 129 -2.62 3.27 -20.14
CA GLU A 129 -2.47 2.99 -21.58
C GLU A 129 -3.19 4.03 -22.45
N THR A 130 -4.43 4.42 -22.07
CA THR A 130 -5.15 5.51 -22.76
C THR A 130 -4.34 6.82 -22.73
N LEU A 131 -3.78 7.17 -21.59
CA LEU A 131 -3.05 8.42 -21.42
C LEU A 131 -1.67 8.42 -22.11
N LYS A 132 -1.01 7.26 -22.26
CA LYS A 132 0.23 7.14 -23.04
C LYS A 132 0.05 7.54 -24.51
N GLU A 133 -1.11 7.25 -25.09
CA GLU A 133 -1.41 7.68 -26.46
C GLU A 133 -1.48 9.21 -26.57
N LYS A 134 -2.02 9.86 -25.54
CA LYS A 134 -2.17 11.32 -25.47
C LYS A 134 -0.90 12.05 -25.04
N TYR A 135 -0.08 11.41 -24.20
CA TYR A 135 1.15 11.96 -23.63
C TYR A 135 2.36 11.04 -23.89
N PRO A 136 2.76 10.83 -25.17
CA PRO A 136 3.77 9.83 -25.55
C PRO A 136 5.16 10.09 -24.95
N ASP A 137 5.46 11.32 -24.59
CA ASP A 137 6.75 11.71 -24.00
C ASP A 137 6.77 11.55 -22.47
N ARG A 138 5.66 11.10 -21.86
CA ARG A 138 5.55 10.93 -20.41
C ARG A 138 5.58 9.47 -20.01
N LYS A 139 6.17 9.21 -18.84
CA LYS A 139 6.20 7.87 -18.23
C LYS A 139 5.08 7.74 -17.22
N ILE A 140 4.30 6.68 -17.35
CA ILE A 140 3.27 6.30 -16.39
C ILE A 140 3.52 4.85 -16.00
N TYR A 141 3.99 4.65 -14.77
CA TYR A 141 4.22 3.33 -14.21
C TYR A 141 3.16 3.01 -13.16
N VAL A 142 2.39 1.96 -13.41
CA VAL A 142 1.42 1.40 -12.47
C VAL A 142 1.96 0.08 -11.95
N ILE A 143 2.14 -0.04 -10.64
CA ILE A 143 2.75 -1.20 -10.01
C ILE A 143 1.80 -1.78 -8.96
N ASP A 144 1.58 -3.09 -9.03
CA ASP A 144 0.93 -3.84 -7.97
C ASP A 144 1.84 -3.87 -6.74
N SER A 145 1.40 -3.28 -5.63
CA SER A 145 2.19 -3.29 -4.40
C SER A 145 2.29 -4.68 -3.77
N LEU A 146 1.33 -5.59 -4.06
CA LEU A 146 1.11 -6.85 -3.34
C LEU A 146 0.99 -6.65 -1.82
N ALA A 147 0.59 -5.46 -1.42
CA ALA A 147 0.54 -4.98 -0.06
C ALA A 147 -0.83 -4.37 0.26
N ALA A 148 -1.12 -4.17 1.54
CA ALA A 148 -2.35 -3.55 2.03
C ALA A 148 -2.09 -2.80 3.33
N SER A 149 -2.97 -1.80 3.64
CA SER A 149 -2.98 -1.09 4.92
C SER A 149 -1.59 -0.55 5.32
N SER A 150 -1.23 -0.60 6.58
CA SER A 150 0.05 -0.09 7.09
C SER A 150 1.30 -0.66 6.39
N GLY A 151 1.26 -1.91 5.90
CA GLY A 151 2.37 -2.46 5.12
C GLY A 151 2.48 -1.84 3.72
N TYR A 152 1.35 -1.47 3.12
CA TYR A 152 1.35 -0.69 1.88
C TYR A 152 1.86 0.75 2.12
N GLY A 153 1.45 1.37 3.23
CA GLY A 153 1.98 2.66 3.67
C GLY A 153 3.47 2.63 3.92
N LEU A 154 3.99 1.58 4.57
CA LEU A 154 5.42 1.38 4.78
C LEU A 154 6.20 1.31 3.46
N LEU A 155 5.67 0.56 2.46
CA LEU A 155 6.28 0.50 1.13
C LEU A 155 6.32 1.87 0.47
N MET A 156 5.22 2.63 0.55
CA MET A 156 5.15 4.00 0.00
C MET A 156 6.12 4.95 0.67
N ASP A 157 6.26 4.87 1.99
CA ASP A 157 7.22 5.70 2.73
C ASP A 157 8.67 5.36 2.35
N LYS A 158 8.99 4.08 2.09
CA LYS A 158 10.31 3.68 1.59
C LYS A 158 10.55 4.15 0.15
N VAL A 159 9.52 4.13 -0.70
CA VAL A 159 9.58 4.71 -2.06
C VAL A 159 9.87 6.21 -2.00
N ALA A 160 9.26 6.91 -1.04
CA ALA A 160 9.53 8.33 -0.81
C ALA A 160 10.97 8.58 -0.33
N ASP A 161 11.52 7.74 0.58
CA ASP A 161 12.93 7.84 0.99
C ASP A 161 13.87 7.79 -0.22
N LEU A 162 13.67 6.83 -1.11
CA LEU A 162 14.52 6.64 -2.28
C LEU A 162 14.37 7.77 -3.31
N LYS A 163 13.15 8.32 -3.47
CA LYS A 163 12.93 9.54 -4.26
C LYS A 163 13.70 10.72 -3.67
N ASP A 164 13.63 10.91 -2.35
CA ASP A 164 14.35 12.00 -1.65
C ASP A 164 15.88 11.83 -1.74
N GLU A 165 16.37 10.59 -1.83
CA GLU A 165 17.77 10.26 -2.09
C GLU A 165 18.18 10.51 -3.56
N GLY A 166 17.25 10.89 -4.44
CA GLY A 166 17.51 11.24 -5.85
C GLY A 166 17.41 10.08 -6.83
N MET A 167 16.78 8.95 -6.45
CA MET A 167 16.58 7.82 -7.37
C MET A 167 15.66 8.21 -8.54
N GLY A 168 16.03 7.88 -9.78
CA GLY A 168 15.22 8.14 -10.96
C GLY A 168 14.00 7.22 -11.05
N ILE A 169 12.95 7.67 -11.77
CA ILE A 169 11.67 6.94 -11.84
C ILE A 169 11.82 5.51 -12.38
N ASP A 170 12.70 5.27 -13.37
CA ASP A 170 12.91 3.92 -13.93
C ASP A 170 13.56 3.00 -12.91
N GLU A 171 14.57 3.48 -12.22
CA GLU A 171 15.28 2.74 -11.19
C GLU A 171 14.37 2.47 -9.98
N LEU A 172 13.59 3.46 -9.57
CA LEU A 172 12.63 3.33 -8.47
C LEU A 172 11.53 2.31 -8.79
N LYS A 173 11.01 2.30 -10.03
CA LYS A 173 10.08 1.27 -10.52
C LYS A 173 10.70 -0.13 -10.36
N ASP A 174 11.92 -0.32 -10.83
CA ASP A 174 12.60 -1.63 -10.78
C ASP A 174 12.86 -2.04 -9.33
N TRP A 175 13.30 -1.10 -8.49
CA TRP A 175 13.47 -1.33 -7.06
C TRP A 175 12.18 -1.80 -6.38
N VAL A 176 11.05 -1.17 -6.66
CA VAL A 176 9.75 -1.56 -6.09
C VAL A 176 9.40 -2.99 -6.49
N ILE A 177 9.55 -3.35 -7.76
CA ILE A 177 9.24 -4.69 -8.26
C ILE A 177 10.09 -5.75 -7.55
N GLU A 178 11.37 -5.48 -7.32
CA GLU A 178 12.31 -6.40 -6.68
C GLU A 178 12.09 -6.52 -5.16
N ASN A 179 11.61 -5.44 -4.51
CA ASN A 179 11.59 -5.36 -3.04
C ASN A 179 10.20 -5.44 -2.39
N ARG A 180 9.10 -5.24 -3.13
CA ARG A 180 7.73 -5.22 -2.58
C ARG A 180 7.37 -6.46 -1.74
N LEU A 181 7.91 -7.63 -2.07
CA LEU A 181 7.66 -8.87 -1.32
C LEU A 181 8.49 -8.99 -0.03
N LYS A 182 9.43 -8.08 0.23
CA LYS A 182 10.18 -8.04 1.49
C LYS A 182 9.37 -7.39 2.62
N VAL A 183 8.26 -6.72 2.31
CA VAL A 183 7.35 -6.18 3.33
C VAL A 183 6.55 -7.32 3.95
N ASN A 184 6.75 -7.57 5.24
CA ASN A 184 6.07 -8.61 5.98
C ASN A 184 4.81 -8.07 6.65
N HIS A 185 3.63 -8.55 6.24
CA HIS A 185 2.35 -8.16 6.80
C HIS A 185 1.81 -9.24 7.71
N TRP A 186 1.66 -8.93 9.00
CA TRP A 186 1.00 -9.80 9.97
C TRP A 186 -0.07 -9.01 10.72
N PHE A 187 -1.24 -9.55 10.80
CA PHE A 187 -2.35 -8.91 11.49
C PHE A 187 -3.29 -9.96 12.11
N PHE A 188 -4.09 -9.52 13.07
CA PHE A 188 -5.10 -10.37 13.68
C PHE A 188 -6.44 -9.63 13.75
N THR A 189 -7.50 -10.38 13.90
CA THR A 189 -8.83 -9.84 14.18
C THR A 189 -9.52 -10.67 15.27
N THR A 190 -10.52 -10.09 15.89
CA THR A 190 -11.43 -10.83 16.78
C THR A 190 -12.66 -11.36 16.06
N ASP A 191 -12.90 -10.85 14.83
CA ASP A 191 -14.03 -11.22 13.98
C ASP A 191 -13.63 -11.17 12.50
N LEU A 192 -13.91 -12.23 11.75
CA LEU A 192 -13.67 -12.31 10.30
C LEU A 192 -14.89 -11.92 9.47
N THR A 193 -16.00 -11.54 10.07
CA THR A 193 -17.27 -11.30 9.38
C THR A 193 -17.12 -10.35 8.20
N PHE A 194 -16.49 -9.22 8.41
CA PHE A 194 -16.32 -8.21 7.36
C PHE A 194 -15.34 -8.65 6.27
N PHE A 195 -14.28 -9.37 6.61
CA PHE A 195 -13.34 -9.92 5.62
C PHE A 195 -14.02 -10.98 4.73
N ILE A 196 -14.90 -11.80 5.31
CA ILE A 196 -15.67 -12.82 4.58
C ILE A 196 -16.77 -12.16 3.76
N LYS A 197 -17.51 -11.19 4.33
CA LYS A 197 -18.55 -10.43 3.64
C LYS A 197 -17.98 -9.72 2.42
N GLY A 198 -16.80 -9.12 2.58
CA GLY A 198 -16.06 -8.48 1.49
C GLY A 198 -15.46 -9.45 0.46
N GLY A 199 -15.43 -10.76 0.73
CA GLY A 199 -14.88 -11.77 -0.18
C GLY A 199 -13.33 -11.83 -0.21
N ARG A 200 -12.62 -11.15 0.68
CA ARG A 200 -11.15 -11.12 0.74
C ARG A 200 -10.56 -12.27 1.56
N VAL A 201 -11.39 -12.93 2.39
CA VAL A 201 -11.05 -14.17 3.08
C VAL A 201 -12.08 -15.23 2.76
N SER A 202 -11.63 -16.40 2.34
CA SER A 202 -12.54 -17.47 1.93
C SER A 202 -13.24 -18.12 3.14
N LYS A 203 -14.51 -18.52 2.97
CA LYS A 203 -15.27 -19.25 3.99
C LYS A 203 -14.72 -20.66 4.28
N VAL A 204 -13.93 -21.21 3.36
CA VAL A 204 -13.45 -22.62 3.39
C VAL A 204 -12.29 -22.82 4.36
N SER A 205 -11.71 -21.78 4.90
CA SER A 205 -10.49 -21.86 5.72
C SER A 205 -10.68 -22.51 7.10
N GLY A 206 -11.87 -23.06 7.41
CA GLY A 206 -12.16 -23.63 8.73
C GLY A 206 -12.17 -22.60 9.87
N PHE A 207 -11.97 -21.32 9.55
CA PHE A 207 -11.97 -20.21 10.50
C PHE A 207 -13.35 -19.63 10.75
N VAL A 208 -14.38 -20.18 10.06
CA VAL A 208 -15.78 -19.76 10.18
C VAL A 208 -16.45 -20.52 11.31
N GLY A 209 -16.99 -19.80 12.27
CA GLY A 209 -17.78 -20.29 13.38
C GLY A 209 -17.56 -19.46 14.64
N ASN A 210 -18.59 -19.29 15.44
CA ASN A 210 -18.56 -18.62 16.75
C ASN A 210 -17.64 -19.38 17.73
N LEU A 211 -16.35 -19.27 17.55
CA LEU A 211 -15.37 -19.78 18.51
C LEU A 211 -15.06 -18.65 19.49
N LEU A 212 -15.77 -18.63 20.60
CA LEU A 212 -15.56 -17.67 21.68
C LEU A 212 -14.06 -17.53 21.99
N ASN A 213 -13.55 -16.29 21.95
CA ASN A 213 -12.16 -15.94 22.24
C ASN A 213 -11.08 -16.46 21.29
N ILE A 214 -11.41 -16.82 20.04
CA ILE A 214 -10.40 -17.11 19.03
C ILE A 214 -10.12 -15.86 18.22
N CYS A 215 -8.84 -15.51 18.15
CA CYS A 215 -8.31 -14.45 17.30
C CYS A 215 -7.52 -15.10 16.17
N PRO A 216 -8.02 -15.10 14.93
CA PRO A 216 -7.24 -15.50 13.78
C PRO A 216 -6.03 -14.59 13.58
N LEU A 217 -4.86 -15.19 13.39
CA LEU A 217 -3.66 -14.53 12.92
C LEU A 217 -3.55 -14.75 11.42
N LEU A 218 -3.40 -13.66 10.68
CA LEU A 218 -3.38 -13.65 9.21
C LEU A 218 -2.09 -12.99 8.71
N ASN A 219 -1.76 -13.26 7.45
CA ASN A 219 -0.76 -12.49 6.74
C ASN A 219 -1.21 -12.18 5.30
N VAL A 220 -0.47 -11.32 4.62
CA VAL A 220 -0.51 -11.17 3.17
C VAL A 220 0.51 -12.12 2.56
N ASN A 221 0.11 -12.98 1.62
CA ASN A 221 1.01 -13.93 0.97
C ASN A 221 1.71 -13.32 -0.26
N PHE A 222 2.53 -14.10 -0.94
CA PHE A 222 3.27 -13.66 -2.15
C PHE A 222 2.38 -13.28 -3.34
N GLU A 223 1.11 -13.70 -3.32
CA GLU A 223 0.11 -13.30 -4.32
C GLU A 223 -0.68 -12.07 -3.87
N GLY A 224 -0.29 -11.44 -2.75
CA GLY A 224 -0.99 -10.29 -2.20
C GLY A 224 -2.36 -10.60 -1.57
N LYS A 225 -2.66 -11.87 -1.25
CA LYS A 225 -3.93 -12.34 -0.67
C LYS A 225 -3.87 -12.41 0.84
N LEU A 226 -5.01 -12.16 1.49
CA LEU A 226 -5.17 -12.31 2.94
C LEU A 226 -5.34 -13.79 3.29
N ILE A 227 -4.40 -14.37 4.02
CA ILE A 227 -4.38 -15.79 4.36
C ILE A 227 -4.43 -15.99 5.87
N PRO A 228 -5.49 -16.62 6.40
CA PRO A 228 -5.51 -17.08 7.79
C PRO A 228 -4.44 -18.16 8.02
N ARG A 229 -3.59 -17.94 9.03
CA ARG A 229 -2.46 -18.84 9.35
C ARG A 229 -2.69 -19.63 10.62
N GLU A 230 -3.10 -18.96 11.69
CA GLU A 230 -3.19 -19.57 13.01
C GLU A 230 -4.49 -19.17 13.72
N LYS A 231 -5.02 -20.08 14.54
CA LYS A 231 -6.14 -19.84 15.47
C LYS A 231 -5.57 -19.71 16.86
N ILE A 232 -5.56 -18.50 17.40
CA ILE A 232 -4.98 -18.24 18.70
C ILE A 232 -6.08 -17.85 19.68
N ARG A 233 -6.07 -18.49 20.86
CA ARG A 233 -7.02 -18.14 21.92
C ARG A 233 -6.53 -16.91 22.64
N THR A 234 -7.41 -15.93 22.80
CA THR A 234 -7.26 -14.66 23.53
C THR A 234 -6.43 -13.59 22.79
N LYS A 235 -6.88 -12.34 22.92
CA LYS A 235 -6.19 -11.15 22.37
C LYS A 235 -4.75 -11.04 22.85
N LYS A 236 -4.49 -11.32 24.13
CA LYS A 236 -3.13 -11.26 24.70
C LYS A 236 -2.16 -12.21 23.99
N LYS A 237 -2.59 -13.45 23.71
CA LYS A 237 -1.72 -14.44 23.05
C LYS A 237 -1.50 -14.14 21.58
N VAL A 238 -2.52 -13.63 20.86
CA VAL A 238 -2.32 -13.29 19.44
C VAL A 238 -1.42 -12.08 19.27
N ILE A 239 -1.47 -11.10 20.17
CA ILE A 239 -0.52 -9.98 20.19
C ILE A 239 0.92 -10.51 20.33
N ALA A 240 1.17 -11.37 21.32
CA ALA A 240 2.49 -11.97 21.51
C ALA A 240 2.95 -12.74 20.25
N ALA A 241 2.08 -13.57 19.67
CA ALA A 241 2.39 -14.31 18.45
C ALA A 241 2.67 -13.37 17.25
N THR A 242 1.97 -12.23 17.15
CA THR A 242 2.24 -11.24 16.10
C THR A 242 3.63 -10.62 16.27
N VAL A 243 4.01 -10.27 17.52
CA VAL A 243 5.37 -9.80 17.83
C VAL A 243 6.44 -10.86 17.51
N ASP A 244 6.19 -12.13 17.85
CA ASP A 244 7.08 -13.23 17.50
C ASP A 244 7.26 -13.36 15.97
N LYS A 245 6.16 -13.20 15.18
CA LYS A 245 6.26 -13.17 13.72
C LYS A 245 7.09 -11.99 13.22
N MET A 246 6.91 -10.80 13.80
CA MET A 246 7.70 -9.63 13.44
C MET A 246 9.20 -9.90 13.69
N ILE A 247 9.58 -10.35 14.87
CA ILE A 247 10.98 -10.64 15.22
C ILE A 247 11.58 -11.73 14.31
N ASN A 248 10.83 -12.81 14.06
CA ASN A 248 11.32 -13.94 13.28
C ASN A 248 11.43 -13.66 11.77
N ASN A 249 10.74 -12.63 11.26
CA ASN A 249 10.79 -12.26 9.84
C ASN A 249 11.58 -10.98 9.59
N ALA A 250 11.93 -10.24 10.64
CA ALA A 250 12.75 -9.04 10.50
C ALA A 250 14.18 -9.42 10.11
N GLU A 251 14.77 -8.63 9.24
CA GLU A 251 16.20 -8.72 8.94
C GLU A 251 17.00 -8.50 10.22
N ASN A 252 17.92 -9.39 10.54
CA ASN A 252 18.70 -9.39 11.81
C ASN A 252 17.84 -9.59 13.09
N GLY A 253 16.58 -9.99 12.99
CA GLY A 253 15.73 -10.33 14.14
C GLY A 253 15.54 -9.14 15.10
N LEU A 254 16.00 -9.28 16.34
CA LEU A 254 15.90 -8.24 17.37
C LEU A 254 16.80 -7.01 17.12
N ASP A 255 17.82 -7.15 16.29
CA ASP A 255 18.75 -6.08 15.90
C ASP A 255 18.25 -5.29 14.66
N TYR A 256 16.99 -5.52 14.23
CA TYR A 256 16.37 -4.78 13.15
C TYR A 256 16.20 -3.31 13.53
N ASP A 257 16.78 -2.41 12.75
CA ASP A 257 16.77 -0.96 12.93
C ASP A 257 15.93 -0.20 11.88
N GLY A 258 15.26 -0.94 10.99
CA GLY A 258 14.42 -0.38 9.94
C GLY A 258 13.03 0.04 10.44
N LYS A 259 12.21 0.55 9.50
CA LYS A 259 10.85 1.02 9.79
C LYS A 259 9.90 -0.15 10.08
N CYS A 260 9.01 0.05 11.05
CA CYS A 260 7.88 -0.82 11.35
C CYS A 260 6.61 0.01 11.51
N TYR A 261 5.55 -0.36 10.80
CA TYR A 261 4.25 0.33 10.85
C TYR A 261 3.22 -0.54 11.57
N ILE A 262 2.47 0.08 12.48
CA ILE A 262 1.39 -0.55 13.25
C ILE A 262 0.15 0.32 13.09
N SER A 263 -0.98 -0.28 12.72
CA SER A 263 -2.28 0.36 12.56
C SER A 263 -3.38 -0.36 13.35
#